data_ea0b40221315a7d688b661a298ecfa6a
#
_entry.id   ea0b40221315a7d688b661a298ecfa6a
#
_cell.length_a   1.000
_cell.length_b   1.000
_cell.length_c   1.000
_cell.angle_alpha   90.00
_cell.angle_beta   90.00
_cell.angle_gamma   90.00
#
_symmetry.space_group_name_H-M   'P 1'
#
loop_
_entity.id
_entity.type
_entity.pdbx_description
1 polymer ?
#
loop_
_entity_poly.entity_id
_entity_poly.type
_entity_poly.pdbx_seq_one_letter_code
_entity_poly.pdbx_strand_id
1 'polypeptide(L)'
;MMFKQYLQVTKPGIIFGNLISVIGGFLLASKGSIDYPLFIYTLVGVSLVVASDCVFNNYIDRDIDRKMERTKNRVLVKGLISPAVSLVYATLLGIAGFMLLWFGANPLACWLGVMGFVVYVGVYSLYMKRHSVYGTLIGSLSGAAPPVIGYCAVTGEFDSGAAILLAIFSLWQMPHSYAIAIFRFKDYQAANIPVLPVVKGISVAKNHITLYIIAFAVATLMLSLGGYAGYKYLVVAAAVSVWWLGMALRGYKVADDRIWARKLFGFSIIAITALSVMMSVDFMVPDSHTLLAAVW
;
A
#
# COMPACT_ATOMS: atom_id res chain seq x y z
N MET A 1 24.91 2.83 -17.99
CA MET A 1 23.70 3.57 -18.39
C MET A 1 22.42 2.69 -18.37
N MET A 2 22.44 1.50 -18.95
CA MET A 2 21.30 0.57 -18.99
C MET A 2 20.79 0.14 -17.60
N PHE A 3 21.64 -0.28 -16.66
CA PHE A 3 21.24 -0.72 -15.34
C PHE A 3 20.34 0.30 -14.60
N LYS A 4 20.68 1.59 -14.68
CA LYS A 4 19.88 2.68 -14.07
C LYS A 4 18.45 2.73 -14.63
N GLN A 5 18.27 2.45 -15.91
CA GLN A 5 16.95 2.46 -16.56
C GLN A 5 16.07 1.29 -16.07
N TYR A 6 16.67 0.07 -15.95
CA TYR A 6 15.96 -1.09 -15.39
C TYR A 6 15.59 -0.88 -13.92
N LEU A 7 16.45 -0.24 -13.13
CA LEU A 7 16.12 0.11 -11.76
C LEU A 7 15.01 1.19 -11.69
N GLN A 8 15.05 2.20 -12.57
CA GLN A 8 14.04 3.27 -12.58
C GLN A 8 12.64 2.76 -12.95
N VAL A 9 12.52 1.78 -13.85
CA VAL A 9 11.22 1.25 -14.26
C VAL A 9 10.55 0.44 -13.17
N THR A 10 11.29 -0.13 -12.20
CA THR A 10 10.73 -0.82 -11.02
C THR A 10 10.23 0.14 -9.95
N LYS A 11 10.45 1.45 -10.08
CA LYS A 11 10.04 2.48 -9.11
C LYS A 11 10.53 2.18 -7.67
N PRO A 12 11.84 2.23 -7.37
CA PRO A 12 12.41 1.83 -6.08
C PRO A 12 11.75 2.48 -4.86
N GLY A 13 11.28 3.74 -4.98
CA GLY A 13 10.56 4.42 -3.90
C GLY A 13 9.24 3.74 -3.52
N ILE A 14 8.55 3.10 -4.48
CA ILE A 14 7.33 2.32 -4.21
C ILE A 14 7.69 1.01 -3.51
N ILE A 15 8.73 0.33 -3.97
CA ILE A 15 9.23 -0.91 -3.33
C ILE A 15 9.59 -0.61 -1.87
N PHE A 16 10.38 0.44 -1.63
CA PHE A 16 10.79 0.83 -0.27
C PHE A 16 9.59 1.16 0.64
N GLY A 17 8.60 1.90 0.13
CA GLY A 17 7.38 2.20 0.88
C GLY A 17 6.59 0.93 1.27
N ASN A 18 6.50 -0.05 0.36
CA ASN A 18 5.86 -1.33 0.65
C ASN A 18 6.66 -2.18 1.64
N LEU A 19 7.99 -2.16 1.58
CA LEU A 19 8.84 -2.89 2.53
C LEU A 19 8.62 -2.46 3.97
N ILE A 20 8.42 -1.16 4.24
CA ILE A 20 8.11 -0.65 5.59
C ILE A 20 6.86 -1.35 6.13
N SER A 21 5.82 -1.51 5.33
CA SER A 21 4.58 -2.16 5.75
C SER A 21 4.70 -3.68 5.86
N VAL A 22 5.44 -4.34 4.97
CA VAL A 22 5.75 -5.77 5.08
C VAL A 22 6.49 -6.06 6.39
N ILE A 23 7.51 -5.25 6.72
CA ILE A 23 8.27 -5.37 7.97
C ILE A 23 7.34 -5.21 9.17
N GLY A 24 6.46 -4.19 9.16
CA GLY A 24 5.48 -3.98 10.23
C GLY A 24 4.58 -5.18 10.46
N GLY A 25 3.99 -5.74 9.39
CA GLY A 25 3.14 -6.93 9.46
C GLY A 25 3.89 -8.18 9.90
N PHE A 26 5.08 -8.41 9.34
CA PHE A 26 5.93 -9.56 9.69
C PHE A 26 6.35 -9.53 11.17
N LEU A 27 6.86 -8.41 11.65
CA LEU A 27 7.34 -8.28 13.04
C LEU A 27 6.19 -8.31 14.06
N LEU A 28 5.01 -7.77 13.72
CA LEU A 28 3.81 -7.91 14.53
C LEU A 28 3.46 -9.38 14.74
N ALA A 29 3.51 -10.19 13.68
CA ALA A 29 3.22 -11.62 13.74
C ALA A 29 4.32 -12.42 14.43
N SER A 30 5.58 -12.02 14.28
CA SER A 30 6.74 -12.70 14.86
C SER A 30 6.80 -12.62 16.38
N LYS A 31 6.13 -11.65 17.02
CA LYS A 31 6.06 -11.48 18.48
C LYS A 31 7.43 -11.58 19.16
N GLY A 32 8.45 -10.99 18.53
CA GLY A 32 9.84 -10.98 19.03
C GLY A 32 10.69 -12.19 18.66
N SER A 33 10.10 -13.28 18.15
CA SER A 33 10.84 -14.47 17.67
C SER A 33 10.97 -14.43 16.16
N ILE A 34 12.05 -13.83 15.67
CA ILE A 34 12.25 -13.59 14.23
C ILE A 34 12.95 -14.78 13.57
N ASP A 35 12.28 -15.42 12.61
CA ASP A 35 12.89 -16.33 11.65
C ASP A 35 13.55 -15.48 10.53
N TYR A 36 14.87 -15.30 10.62
CA TYR A 36 15.61 -14.45 9.68
C TYR A 36 15.61 -14.96 8.23
N PRO A 37 15.75 -16.25 7.93
CA PRO A 37 15.57 -16.79 6.59
C PRO A 37 14.19 -16.46 6.02
N LEU A 38 13.11 -16.76 6.77
CA LEU A 38 11.74 -16.44 6.39
C LEU A 38 11.54 -14.94 6.14
N PHE A 39 12.11 -14.10 7.02
CA PHE A 39 12.06 -12.64 6.88
C PHE A 39 12.69 -12.18 5.55
N ILE A 40 13.89 -12.66 5.23
CA ILE A 40 14.59 -12.29 4.00
C ILE A 40 13.82 -12.78 2.77
N TYR A 41 13.36 -14.03 2.74
CA TYR A 41 12.57 -14.57 1.64
C TYR A 41 11.29 -13.75 1.41
N THR A 42 10.59 -13.38 2.48
CA THR A 42 9.37 -12.56 2.41
C THR A 42 9.68 -11.17 1.85
N LEU A 43 10.70 -10.48 2.36
CA LEU A 43 11.07 -9.13 1.89
C LEU A 43 11.51 -9.12 0.43
N VAL A 44 12.38 -10.06 0.05
CA VAL A 44 12.87 -10.14 -1.33
C VAL A 44 11.75 -10.57 -2.27
N GLY A 45 10.94 -11.57 -1.90
CA GLY A 45 9.82 -12.05 -2.67
C GLY A 45 8.79 -10.94 -2.96
N VAL A 46 8.35 -10.22 -1.92
CA VAL A 46 7.43 -9.08 -2.09
C VAL A 46 8.06 -7.95 -2.90
N SER A 47 9.36 -7.66 -2.69
CA SER A 47 10.07 -6.64 -3.48
C SER A 47 10.05 -6.93 -4.97
N LEU A 48 10.27 -8.20 -5.35
CA LEU A 48 10.27 -8.62 -6.74
C LEU A 48 8.86 -8.60 -7.35
N VAL A 49 7.83 -9.00 -6.60
CA VAL A 49 6.43 -8.91 -7.05
C VAL A 49 6.04 -7.44 -7.26
N VAL A 50 6.33 -6.56 -6.31
CA VAL A 50 6.05 -5.11 -6.43
C VAL A 50 6.86 -4.48 -7.57
N ALA A 51 8.10 -4.90 -7.78
CA ALA A 51 8.90 -4.47 -8.92
C ALA A 51 8.25 -4.88 -10.25
N SER A 52 7.78 -6.12 -10.36
CA SER A 52 7.02 -6.64 -11.49
C SER A 52 5.78 -5.79 -11.75
N ASP A 53 4.96 -5.57 -10.72
CA ASP A 53 3.78 -4.70 -10.75
C ASP A 53 4.08 -3.32 -11.33
N CYS A 54 5.17 -2.70 -10.86
CA CYS A 54 5.60 -1.39 -11.31
C CYS A 54 5.99 -1.38 -12.79
N VAL A 55 6.68 -2.43 -13.27
CA VAL A 55 7.09 -2.54 -14.67
C VAL A 55 5.88 -2.76 -15.58
N PHE A 56 4.96 -3.69 -15.22
CA PHE A 56 3.69 -3.87 -15.94
C PHE A 56 2.87 -2.58 -15.97
N ASN A 57 2.74 -1.88 -14.84
CA ASN A 57 2.03 -0.61 -14.79
C ASN A 57 2.67 0.45 -15.71
N ASN A 58 4.01 0.55 -15.75
CA ASN A 58 4.68 1.45 -16.70
C ASN A 58 4.41 1.08 -18.17
N TYR A 59 4.31 -0.22 -18.47
CA TYR A 59 3.96 -0.70 -19.81
C TYR A 59 2.52 -0.36 -20.18
N ILE A 60 1.57 -0.65 -19.29
CA ILE A 60 0.13 -0.42 -19.50
C ILE A 60 -0.17 1.07 -19.62
N ASP A 61 0.43 1.89 -18.76
CA ASP A 61 0.13 3.32 -18.64
C ASP A 61 0.91 4.22 -19.59
N ARG A 62 1.79 3.71 -20.47
CA ARG A 62 2.71 4.53 -21.25
C ARG A 62 2.03 5.57 -22.15
N ASP A 63 0.80 5.32 -22.58
CA ASP A 63 0.00 6.26 -23.40
C ASP A 63 -0.56 7.41 -22.57
N ILE A 64 -1.07 7.15 -21.37
CA ILE A 64 -1.55 8.17 -20.44
C ILE A 64 -0.39 8.90 -19.76
N ASP A 65 0.71 8.22 -19.49
CA ASP A 65 1.92 8.81 -18.91
C ASP A 65 2.53 9.90 -19.81
N ARG A 66 2.41 9.79 -21.14
CA ARG A 66 2.81 10.84 -22.10
C ARG A 66 2.05 12.13 -21.91
N LYS A 67 0.81 12.08 -21.45
CA LYS A 67 -0.08 13.24 -21.29
C LYS A 67 0.11 13.95 -19.95
N MET A 68 0.77 13.32 -18.99
CA MET A 68 0.99 13.85 -17.65
C MET A 68 2.37 14.48 -17.52
N GLU A 69 2.45 15.71 -17.02
CA GLU A 69 3.72 16.43 -16.82
C GLU A 69 4.69 15.66 -15.92
N ARG A 70 4.17 15.01 -14.86
CA ARG A 70 4.95 14.23 -13.92
C ARG A 70 5.59 12.98 -14.53
N THR A 71 4.96 12.35 -15.51
CA THR A 71 5.33 11.01 -15.99
C THR A 71 5.82 10.96 -17.44
N LYS A 72 5.72 12.06 -18.20
CA LYS A 72 6.18 12.16 -19.59
C LYS A 72 7.66 11.78 -19.81
N ASN A 73 8.45 11.83 -18.74
CA ASN A 73 9.87 11.51 -18.77
C ASN A 73 10.20 10.07 -18.31
N ARG A 74 9.20 9.22 -18.11
CA ARG A 74 9.42 7.81 -17.74
C ARG A 74 10.18 7.04 -18.81
N VAL A 75 10.94 6.03 -18.37
CA VAL A 75 11.81 5.20 -19.21
C VAL A 75 11.10 4.64 -20.44
N LEU A 76 9.89 4.05 -20.25
CA LEU A 76 9.11 3.47 -21.33
C LEU A 76 8.42 4.52 -22.21
N VAL A 77 8.09 5.69 -21.67
CA VAL A 77 7.55 6.81 -22.45
C VAL A 77 8.60 7.37 -23.42
N LYS A 78 9.86 7.43 -22.96
CA LYS A 78 11.01 7.88 -23.78
C LYS A 78 11.58 6.79 -24.70
N GLY A 79 11.04 5.56 -24.66
CA GLY A 79 11.54 4.46 -25.47
C GLY A 79 12.95 3.97 -25.12
N LEU A 80 13.44 4.25 -23.88
CA LEU A 80 14.79 3.86 -23.46
C LEU A 80 14.91 2.35 -23.19
N ILE A 81 13.79 1.66 -22.97
CA ILE A 81 13.65 0.21 -22.94
C ILE A 81 12.50 -0.14 -23.88
N SER A 82 12.67 -1.15 -24.73
CA SER A 82 11.59 -1.59 -25.61
C SER A 82 10.42 -2.20 -24.85
N PRO A 83 9.18 -2.06 -25.34
CA PRO A 83 8.00 -2.67 -24.72
C PRO A 83 8.13 -4.17 -24.50
N ALA A 84 8.66 -4.91 -25.48
CA ALA A 84 8.83 -6.36 -25.40
C ALA A 84 9.82 -6.75 -24.28
N VAL A 85 10.97 -6.07 -24.21
CA VAL A 85 11.97 -6.30 -23.16
C VAL A 85 11.40 -5.97 -21.78
N SER A 86 10.58 -4.91 -21.66
CA SER A 86 9.96 -4.57 -20.38
C SER A 86 8.97 -5.63 -19.90
N LEU A 87 8.20 -6.25 -20.82
CA LEU A 87 7.29 -7.35 -20.49
C LEU A 87 8.05 -8.60 -20.01
N VAL A 88 9.11 -8.99 -20.73
CA VAL A 88 9.96 -10.11 -20.30
C VAL A 88 10.56 -9.84 -18.92
N TYR A 89 11.10 -8.64 -18.72
CA TYR A 89 11.67 -8.24 -17.42
C TYR A 89 10.64 -8.28 -16.28
N ALA A 90 9.43 -7.73 -16.49
CA ALA A 90 8.35 -7.78 -15.53
C ALA A 90 7.96 -9.23 -15.19
N THR A 91 7.81 -10.08 -16.20
CA THR A 91 7.45 -11.50 -16.03
C THR A 91 8.51 -12.25 -15.23
N LEU A 92 9.80 -12.06 -15.53
CA LEU A 92 10.89 -12.71 -14.80
C LEU A 92 10.93 -12.27 -13.33
N LEU A 93 10.75 -10.97 -13.05
CA LEU A 93 10.64 -10.46 -11.68
C LEU A 93 9.46 -11.08 -10.93
N GLY A 94 8.28 -11.15 -11.56
CA GLY A 94 7.09 -11.74 -10.96
C GLY A 94 7.26 -13.22 -10.66
N ILE A 95 7.75 -14.02 -11.61
CA ILE A 95 8.01 -15.45 -11.41
C ILE A 95 9.00 -15.65 -10.26
N ALA A 96 10.13 -14.94 -10.26
CA ALA A 96 11.13 -15.04 -9.20
C ALA A 96 10.53 -14.66 -7.82
N GLY A 97 9.74 -13.59 -7.76
CA GLY A 97 9.08 -13.16 -6.53
C GLY A 97 8.07 -14.20 -6.00
N PHE A 98 7.21 -14.74 -6.86
CA PHE A 98 6.26 -15.77 -6.48
C PHE A 98 6.94 -17.09 -6.07
N MET A 99 8.01 -17.49 -6.76
CA MET A 99 8.79 -18.67 -6.36
C MET A 99 9.41 -18.48 -4.96
N LEU A 100 9.98 -17.31 -4.67
CA LEU A 100 10.52 -17.02 -3.34
C LEU A 100 9.44 -17.03 -2.26
N LEU A 101 8.25 -16.49 -2.54
CA LEU A 101 7.14 -16.54 -1.58
C LEU A 101 6.62 -17.97 -1.39
N TRP A 102 6.52 -18.76 -2.46
CA TRP A 102 6.00 -20.12 -2.39
C TRP A 102 6.94 -21.06 -1.62
N PHE A 103 8.22 -21.06 -1.98
CA PHE A 103 9.19 -22.01 -1.44
C PHE A 103 9.92 -21.48 -0.20
N GLY A 104 10.09 -20.15 -0.08
CA GLY A 104 10.84 -19.52 0.99
C GLY A 104 9.97 -19.00 2.14
N ALA A 105 8.68 -18.73 1.88
CA ALA A 105 7.72 -18.37 2.90
C ALA A 105 6.67 -19.47 3.07
N ASN A 106 5.49 -19.29 2.47
CA ASN A 106 4.44 -20.32 2.46
C ASN A 106 3.47 -20.09 1.29
N PRO A 107 2.63 -21.09 0.93
CA PRO A 107 1.67 -20.97 -0.16
C PRO A 107 0.66 -19.83 0.03
N LEU A 108 0.23 -19.54 1.26
CA LEU A 108 -0.73 -18.45 1.54
C LEU A 108 -0.12 -17.08 1.21
N ALA A 109 1.11 -16.82 1.63
CA ALA A 109 1.83 -15.59 1.31
C ALA A 109 1.97 -15.40 -0.21
N CYS A 110 2.26 -16.49 -0.93
CA CYS A 110 2.30 -16.48 -2.40
C CYS A 110 0.93 -16.15 -3.01
N TRP A 111 -0.15 -16.81 -2.57
CA TRP A 111 -1.50 -16.55 -3.08
C TRP A 111 -1.98 -15.13 -2.80
N LEU A 112 -1.68 -14.57 -1.63
CA LEU A 112 -1.96 -13.16 -1.32
C LEU A 112 -1.18 -12.23 -2.27
N GLY A 113 0.07 -12.57 -2.60
CA GLY A 113 0.86 -11.86 -3.61
C GLY A 113 0.25 -11.94 -5.00
N VAL A 114 -0.20 -13.14 -5.43
CA VAL A 114 -0.89 -13.36 -6.72
C VAL A 114 -2.19 -12.55 -6.77
N MET A 115 -2.99 -12.57 -5.71
CA MET A 115 -4.23 -11.77 -5.65
C MET A 115 -3.94 -10.27 -5.74
N GLY A 116 -2.94 -9.77 -5.00
CA GLY A 116 -2.50 -8.37 -5.08
C GLY A 116 -2.07 -7.99 -6.50
N PHE A 117 -1.28 -8.84 -7.15
CA PHE A 117 -0.84 -8.67 -8.53
C PHE A 117 -2.01 -8.62 -9.52
N VAL A 118 -2.92 -9.60 -9.45
CA VAL A 118 -4.11 -9.65 -10.35
C VAL A 118 -4.99 -8.43 -10.16
N VAL A 119 -5.22 -8.02 -8.92
CA VAL A 119 -6.00 -6.80 -8.62
C VAL A 119 -5.30 -5.56 -9.17
N TYR A 120 -4.00 -5.42 -8.96
CA TYR A 120 -3.26 -4.23 -9.38
C TYR A 120 -3.04 -4.15 -10.89
N VAL A 121 -2.50 -5.21 -11.49
CA VAL A 121 -2.17 -5.22 -12.93
C VAL A 121 -3.43 -5.45 -13.75
N GLY A 122 -4.20 -6.49 -13.43
CA GLY A 122 -5.37 -6.90 -14.20
C GLY A 122 -6.57 -5.97 -14.00
N VAL A 123 -7.10 -5.91 -12.78
CA VAL A 123 -8.36 -5.20 -12.55
C VAL A 123 -8.15 -3.67 -12.53
N TYR A 124 -7.17 -3.20 -11.75
CA TYR A 124 -6.96 -1.76 -11.59
C TYR A 124 -6.29 -1.13 -12.82
N SER A 125 -5.07 -1.54 -13.19
CA SER A 125 -4.28 -0.85 -14.21
C SER A 125 -4.84 -1.01 -15.62
N LEU A 126 -5.30 -2.22 -16.00
CA LEU A 126 -5.85 -2.47 -17.33
C LEU A 126 -7.24 -1.87 -17.51
N TYR A 127 -8.10 -1.89 -16.48
CA TYR A 127 -9.51 -1.53 -16.65
C TYR A 127 -9.98 -0.39 -15.76
N MET A 128 -10.03 -0.57 -14.42
CA MET A 128 -10.72 0.34 -13.51
C MET A 128 -10.14 1.75 -13.49
N LYS A 129 -8.82 1.88 -13.58
CA LYS A 129 -8.11 3.16 -13.59
C LYS A 129 -8.57 4.09 -14.73
N ARG A 130 -8.96 3.51 -15.86
CA ARG A 130 -9.33 4.25 -17.07
C ARG A 130 -10.83 4.49 -17.23
N HIS A 131 -11.64 3.65 -16.55
CA HIS A 131 -13.09 3.61 -16.81
C HIS A 131 -13.95 3.91 -15.60
N SER A 132 -13.38 3.91 -14.38
CA SER A 132 -14.19 4.01 -13.18
C SER A 132 -13.60 4.93 -12.11
N VAL A 133 -14.46 5.75 -11.52
CA VAL A 133 -14.14 6.55 -10.32
C VAL A 133 -13.78 5.67 -9.11
N TYR A 134 -14.24 4.41 -9.11
CA TYR A 134 -13.93 3.43 -8.06
C TYR A 134 -12.56 2.74 -8.25
N GLY A 135 -11.81 3.09 -9.30
CA GLY A 135 -10.48 2.56 -9.54
C GLY A 135 -9.56 2.70 -8.31
N THR A 136 -9.61 3.84 -7.62
CA THR A 136 -8.83 4.06 -6.39
C THR A 136 -9.19 3.05 -5.29
N LEU A 137 -10.47 2.73 -5.12
CA LEU A 137 -10.93 1.75 -4.11
C LEU A 137 -10.41 0.34 -4.43
N ILE A 138 -10.51 -0.10 -5.67
CA ILE A 138 -9.99 -1.42 -6.08
C ILE A 138 -8.46 -1.44 -5.95
N GLY A 139 -7.77 -0.37 -6.38
CA GLY A 139 -6.31 -0.25 -6.21
C GLY A 139 -5.86 -0.28 -4.75
N SER A 140 -6.69 0.17 -3.80
CA SER A 140 -6.34 0.16 -2.38
C SER A 140 -6.22 -1.27 -1.81
N LEU A 141 -6.97 -2.23 -2.33
CA LEU A 141 -6.87 -3.63 -1.91
C LEU A 141 -5.51 -4.23 -2.25
N SER A 142 -4.99 -3.93 -3.45
CA SER A 142 -3.64 -4.41 -3.82
C SER A 142 -2.54 -3.76 -2.99
N GLY A 143 -2.69 -2.46 -2.68
CA GLY A 143 -1.73 -1.74 -1.84
C GLY A 143 -1.74 -2.16 -0.37
N ALA A 144 -2.79 -2.84 0.07
CA ALA A 144 -2.88 -3.43 1.41
C ALA A 144 -2.32 -4.86 1.48
N ALA A 145 -2.03 -5.50 0.34
CA ALA A 145 -1.50 -6.87 0.31
C ALA A 145 -0.11 -7.01 1.00
N PRO A 146 0.88 -6.11 0.82
CA PRO A 146 2.21 -6.25 1.39
C PRO A 146 2.25 -6.49 2.90
N PRO A 147 1.62 -5.68 3.77
CA PRO A 147 1.63 -5.94 5.22
C PRO A 147 0.91 -7.24 5.59
N VAL A 148 -0.15 -7.61 4.85
CA VAL A 148 -0.86 -8.88 5.06
C VAL A 148 0.01 -10.06 4.68
N ILE A 149 0.76 -9.97 3.56
CA ILE A 149 1.73 -10.99 3.15
C ILE A 149 2.80 -11.16 4.26
N GLY A 150 3.35 -10.04 4.78
CA GLY A 150 4.31 -10.09 5.87
C GLY A 150 3.78 -10.82 7.11
N TYR A 151 2.55 -10.51 7.51
CA TYR A 151 1.88 -11.14 8.65
C TYR A 151 1.59 -12.63 8.39
N CYS A 152 0.97 -12.97 7.27
CA CYS A 152 0.60 -14.34 6.93
C CYS A 152 1.82 -15.22 6.58
N ALA A 153 2.97 -14.64 6.22
CA ALA A 153 4.20 -15.40 6.06
C ALA A 153 4.63 -16.06 7.38
N VAL A 154 4.40 -15.38 8.50
CA VAL A 154 4.73 -15.88 9.85
C VAL A 154 3.64 -16.77 10.43
N THR A 155 2.37 -16.33 10.35
CA THR A 155 1.25 -17.06 10.97
C THR A 155 0.85 -18.31 10.20
N GLY A 156 1.06 -18.34 8.88
CA GLY A 156 0.58 -19.40 8.00
C GLY A 156 -0.93 -19.39 7.75
N GLU A 157 -1.66 -18.42 8.30
CA GLU A 157 -3.13 -18.32 8.19
C GLU A 157 -3.60 -16.88 8.02
N PHE A 158 -4.82 -16.72 7.47
CA PHE A 158 -5.49 -15.43 7.34
C PHE A 158 -6.52 -15.29 8.46
N ASP A 159 -6.07 -14.82 9.62
CA ASP A 159 -6.87 -14.62 10.83
C ASP A 159 -7.47 -13.20 10.91
N SER A 160 -8.08 -12.86 12.04
CA SER A 160 -8.61 -11.53 12.30
C SER A 160 -7.54 -10.44 12.32
N GLY A 161 -6.29 -10.75 12.71
CA GLY A 161 -5.15 -9.82 12.63
C GLY A 161 -4.82 -9.44 11.19
N ALA A 162 -4.77 -10.44 10.30
CA ALA A 162 -4.59 -10.22 8.86
C ALA A 162 -5.74 -9.38 8.27
N ALA A 163 -6.99 -9.66 8.66
CA ALA A 163 -8.15 -8.89 8.21
C ALA A 163 -8.13 -7.42 8.69
N ILE A 164 -7.72 -7.18 9.94
CA ILE A 164 -7.54 -5.82 10.48
C ILE A 164 -6.43 -5.08 9.73
N LEU A 165 -5.30 -5.73 9.45
CA LEU A 165 -4.21 -5.14 8.66
C LEU A 165 -4.68 -4.79 7.24
N LEU A 166 -5.43 -5.68 6.58
CA LEU A 166 -6.03 -5.42 5.29
C LEU A 166 -6.93 -4.17 5.33
N ALA A 167 -7.77 -4.05 6.35
CA ALA A 167 -8.64 -2.90 6.55
C ALA A 167 -7.84 -1.61 6.80
N ILE A 168 -6.86 -1.61 7.71
CA ILE A 168 -6.01 -0.45 8.02
C ILE A 168 -5.36 0.09 6.75
N PHE A 169 -4.68 -0.76 5.99
CA PHE A 169 -3.91 -0.32 4.83
C PHE A 169 -4.78 0.04 3.62
N SER A 170 -5.92 -0.64 3.43
CA SER A 170 -6.90 -0.26 2.40
C SER A 170 -7.54 1.10 2.70
N LEU A 171 -7.96 1.32 3.95
CA LEU A 171 -8.56 2.58 4.38
C LEU A 171 -7.56 3.74 4.38
N TRP A 172 -6.31 3.49 4.77
CA TRP A 172 -5.22 4.47 4.68
C TRP A 172 -4.97 4.93 3.25
N GLN A 173 -5.00 4.02 2.30
CA GLN A 173 -4.67 4.32 0.91
C GLN A 173 -5.69 5.24 0.24
N MET A 174 -6.93 5.26 0.70
CA MET A 174 -7.98 6.09 0.11
C MET A 174 -7.70 7.60 0.27
N PRO A 175 -7.54 8.17 1.49
CA PRO A 175 -7.23 9.58 1.64
C PRO A 175 -5.85 9.94 1.08
N HIS A 176 -4.87 9.03 1.16
CA HIS A 176 -3.55 9.19 0.53
C HIS A 176 -3.69 9.40 -1.00
N SER A 177 -4.43 8.53 -1.67
CA SER A 177 -4.62 8.58 -3.13
C SER A 177 -5.49 9.76 -3.57
N TYR A 178 -6.55 10.08 -2.83
CA TYR A 178 -7.36 11.26 -3.14
C TYR A 178 -6.60 12.58 -2.93
N ALA A 179 -5.72 12.64 -1.93
CA ALA A 179 -4.83 13.78 -1.78
C ALA A 179 -3.90 13.93 -3.00
N ILE A 180 -3.29 12.82 -3.49
CA ILE A 180 -2.50 12.84 -4.74
C ILE A 180 -3.36 13.35 -5.91
N ALA A 181 -4.59 12.86 -6.04
CA ALA A 181 -5.47 13.25 -7.12
C ALA A 181 -5.83 14.74 -7.08
N ILE A 182 -5.95 15.35 -5.91
CA ILE A 182 -6.21 16.79 -5.74
C ILE A 182 -4.97 17.61 -6.12
N PHE A 183 -3.79 17.33 -5.55
CA PHE A 183 -2.63 18.16 -5.87
C PHE A 183 -2.03 17.90 -7.25
N ARG A 184 -2.42 16.80 -7.91
CA ARG A 184 -2.09 16.44 -9.31
C ARG A 184 -3.30 16.54 -10.25
N PHE A 185 -4.30 17.31 -9.88
CA PHE A 185 -5.57 17.43 -10.61
C PHE A 185 -5.38 17.64 -12.11
N LYS A 186 -4.52 18.57 -12.51
CA LYS A 186 -4.24 18.88 -13.92
C LYS A 186 -3.64 17.70 -14.69
N ASP A 187 -2.79 16.90 -14.05
CA ASP A 187 -2.21 15.70 -14.68
C ASP A 187 -3.30 14.64 -14.97
N TYR A 188 -4.18 14.38 -14.00
CA TYR A 188 -5.27 13.42 -14.17
C TYR A 188 -6.31 13.90 -15.20
N GLN A 189 -6.62 15.18 -15.19
CA GLN A 189 -7.51 15.79 -16.16
C GLN A 189 -6.94 15.72 -17.60
N ALA A 190 -5.66 16.04 -17.79
CA ALA A 190 -4.99 15.96 -19.10
C ALA A 190 -4.93 14.53 -19.66
N ALA A 191 -4.86 13.52 -18.78
CA ALA A 191 -4.84 12.11 -19.15
C ALA A 191 -6.24 11.48 -19.26
N ASN A 192 -7.32 12.24 -19.00
CA ASN A 192 -8.71 11.75 -18.93
C ASN A 192 -8.91 10.58 -17.96
N ILE A 193 -8.20 10.59 -16.83
CA ILE A 193 -8.35 9.55 -15.80
C ILE A 193 -9.48 9.95 -14.84
N PRO A 194 -10.54 9.14 -14.68
CA PRO A 194 -11.73 9.49 -13.93
C PRO A 194 -11.54 9.32 -12.40
N VAL A 195 -10.53 10.00 -11.82
CA VAL A 195 -10.38 10.03 -10.35
C VAL A 195 -11.47 10.89 -9.71
N LEU A 196 -11.81 10.57 -8.46
CA LEU A 196 -12.93 11.20 -7.74
C LEU A 196 -12.95 12.74 -7.83
N PRO A 197 -11.86 13.48 -7.55
CA PRO A 197 -11.89 14.94 -7.62
C PRO A 197 -12.10 15.48 -9.03
N VAL A 198 -11.70 14.77 -10.09
CA VAL A 198 -11.92 15.17 -11.49
C VAL A 198 -13.37 14.98 -11.91
N VAL A 199 -14.01 13.86 -11.48
CA VAL A 199 -15.38 13.51 -11.90
C VAL A 199 -16.44 14.14 -11.00
N LYS A 200 -16.23 14.13 -9.67
CA LYS A 200 -17.23 14.56 -8.68
C LYS A 200 -16.88 15.89 -7.99
N GLY A 201 -15.71 16.45 -8.28
CA GLY A 201 -15.24 17.68 -7.67
C GLY A 201 -14.42 17.49 -6.39
N ILE A 202 -13.64 18.53 -6.05
CA ILE A 202 -12.73 18.51 -4.92
C ILE A 202 -13.49 18.45 -3.58
N SER A 203 -14.63 19.11 -3.47
CA SER A 203 -15.46 19.09 -2.25
C SER A 203 -15.91 17.68 -1.88
N VAL A 204 -16.38 16.89 -2.86
CA VAL A 204 -16.76 15.50 -2.64
C VAL A 204 -15.54 14.67 -2.24
N ALA A 205 -14.38 14.91 -2.86
CA ALA A 205 -13.15 14.21 -2.49
C ALA A 205 -12.71 14.51 -1.03
N LYS A 206 -12.88 15.76 -0.55
CA LYS A 206 -12.63 16.12 0.86
C LYS A 206 -13.53 15.36 1.83
N ASN A 207 -14.82 15.20 1.49
CA ASN A 207 -15.75 14.43 2.31
C ASN A 207 -15.33 12.95 2.41
N HIS A 208 -14.96 12.34 1.27
CA HIS A 208 -14.44 10.99 1.25
C HIS A 208 -13.13 10.86 2.04
N ILE A 209 -12.19 11.80 1.89
CA ILE A 209 -10.95 11.84 2.68
C ILE A 209 -11.28 11.80 4.18
N THR A 210 -12.16 12.68 4.65
CA THR A 210 -12.55 12.76 6.07
C THR A 210 -13.18 11.45 6.54
N LEU A 211 -14.11 10.89 5.78
CA LEU A 211 -14.79 9.64 6.12
C LEU A 211 -13.79 8.46 6.21
N TYR A 212 -12.90 8.34 5.23
CA TYR A 212 -11.90 7.26 5.23
C TYR A 212 -10.86 7.41 6.34
N ILE A 213 -10.50 8.64 6.76
CA ILE A 213 -9.63 8.86 7.93
C ILE A 213 -10.33 8.42 9.22
N ILE A 214 -11.63 8.67 9.36
CA ILE A 214 -12.41 8.19 10.53
C ILE A 214 -12.45 6.66 10.53
N ALA A 215 -12.75 6.04 9.40
CA ALA A 215 -12.76 4.58 9.29
C ALA A 215 -11.36 3.97 9.55
N PHE A 216 -10.29 4.60 9.05
CA PHE A 216 -8.91 4.23 9.34
C PHE A 216 -8.60 4.32 10.84
N ALA A 217 -9.03 5.39 11.52
CA ALA A 217 -8.87 5.53 12.96
C ALA A 217 -9.51 4.37 13.72
N VAL A 218 -10.75 4.00 13.37
CA VAL A 218 -11.42 2.85 13.97
C VAL A 218 -10.64 1.56 13.71
N ALA A 219 -10.23 1.31 12.47
CA ALA A 219 -9.50 0.09 12.11
C ALA A 219 -8.15 -0.01 12.86
N THR A 220 -7.41 1.12 13.03
CA THR A 220 -6.14 1.11 13.77
C THR A 220 -6.34 0.78 15.25
N LEU A 221 -7.41 1.26 15.89
CA LEU A 221 -7.72 0.92 17.27
C LEU A 221 -8.08 -0.56 17.44
N MET A 222 -8.73 -1.17 16.45
CA MET A 222 -9.09 -2.60 16.49
C MET A 222 -7.87 -3.52 16.62
N LEU A 223 -6.68 -3.11 16.16
CA LEU A 223 -5.48 -3.93 16.29
C LEU A 223 -5.07 -4.11 17.76
N SER A 224 -5.20 -3.07 18.59
CA SER A 224 -4.96 -3.17 20.05
C SER A 224 -6.12 -3.83 20.78
N LEU A 225 -7.38 -3.50 20.42
CA LEU A 225 -8.56 -4.10 21.04
C LEU A 225 -8.65 -5.60 20.76
N GLY A 226 -8.15 -6.04 19.60
CA GLY A 226 -8.04 -7.45 19.24
C GLY A 226 -6.86 -8.19 19.88
N GLY A 227 -6.05 -7.52 20.71
CA GLY A 227 -4.93 -8.14 21.42
C GLY A 227 -3.70 -8.41 20.55
N TYR A 228 -3.55 -7.75 19.38
CA TYR A 228 -2.39 -7.89 18.50
C TYR A 228 -1.28 -6.91 18.84
N ALA A 229 -1.62 -5.66 19.17
CA ALA A 229 -0.68 -4.58 19.48
C ALA A 229 -0.94 -4.00 20.87
N GLY A 230 0.13 -3.50 21.50
CA GLY A 230 0.10 -3.02 22.87
C GLY A 230 -0.38 -1.56 23.02
N TYR A 231 -0.22 -1.05 24.24
CA TYR A 231 -0.67 0.30 24.61
C TYR A 231 0.11 1.43 23.92
N LYS A 232 1.42 1.24 23.67
CA LYS A 232 2.24 2.26 23.00
C LYS A 232 1.77 2.45 21.56
N TYR A 233 1.47 1.34 20.86
CA TYR A 233 0.85 1.38 19.53
C TYR A 233 -0.50 2.14 19.58
N LEU A 234 -1.36 1.84 20.55
CA LEU A 234 -2.67 2.46 20.71
C LEU A 234 -2.57 4.00 20.83
N VAL A 235 -1.64 4.48 21.67
CA VAL A 235 -1.41 5.93 21.87
C VAL A 235 -0.95 6.59 20.57
N VAL A 236 0.00 5.97 19.86
CA VAL A 236 0.51 6.51 18.61
C VAL A 236 -0.58 6.48 17.52
N ALA A 237 -1.35 5.39 17.43
CA ALA A 237 -2.46 5.25 16.50
C ALA A 237 -3.54 6.32 16.72
N ALA A 238 -3.91 6.57 17.98
CA ALA A 238 -4.86 7.62 18.33
C ALA A 238 -4.32 9.01 17.99
N ALA A 239 -3.07 9.32 18.37
CA ALA A 239 -2.43 10.62 18.12
C ALA A 239 -2.33 10.92 16.60
N VAL A 240 -1.86 9.94 15.82
CA VAL A 240 -1.73 10.05 14.37
C VAL A 240 -3.10 10.24 13.70
N SER A 241 -4.10 9.46 14.12
CA SER A 241 -5.45 9.53 13.57
C SER A 241 -6.12 10.87 13.84
N VAL A 242 -6.03 11.37 15.09
CA VAL A 242 -6.59 12.67 15.49
C VAL A 242 -5.90 13.81 14.73
N TRP A 243 -4.57 13.75 14.61
CA TRP A 243 -3.83 14.77 13.88
C TRP A 243 -4.20 14.78 12.38
N TRP A 244 -4.26 13.60 11.76
CA TRP A 244 -4.64 13.49 10.34
C TRP A 244 -6.06 13.96 10.08
N LEU A 245 -7.01 13.60 10.97
CA LEU A 245 -8.39 14.10 10.92
C LEU A 245 -8.43 15.63 11.07
N GLY A 246 -7.69 16.21 12.02
CA GLY A 246 -7.58 17.65 12.17
C GLY A 246 -7.06 18.35 10.92
N MET A 247 -6.07 17.75 10.23
CA MET A 247 -5.60 18.25 8.92
C MET A 247 -6.67 18.16 7.84
N ALA A 248 -7.46 17.07 7.80
CA ALA A 248 -8.54 16.89 6.84
C ALA A 248 -9.64 17.95 7.05
N LEU A 249 -10.09 18.16 8.29
CA LEU A 249 -11.11 19.15 8.64
C LEU A 249 -10.68 20.59 8.31
N ARG A 250 -9.39 20.93 8.51
CA ARG A 250 -8.86 22.24 8.08
C ARG A 250 -9.00 22.45 6.57
N GLY A 251 -9.01 21.38 5.79
CA GLY A 251 -9.16 21.41 4.32
C GLY A 251 -10.43 22.11 3.83
N TYR A 252 -11.50 22.14 4.64
CA TYR A 252 -12.74 22.81 4.25
C TYR A 252 -12.66 24.36 4.28
N LYS A 253 -11.62 24.91 4.93
CA LYS A 253 -11.43 26.35 5.11
C LYS A 253 -10.20 26.91 4.39
N VAL A 254 -9.46 26.10 3.63
CA VAL A 254 -8.25 26.55 2.94
C VAL A 254 -8.58 27.24 1.62
N ALA A 255 -7.76 28.23 1.26
CA ALA A 255 -7.84 28.90 -0.03
C ALA A 255 -7.17 28.10 -1.15
N ASP A 256 -6.14 27.30 -0.84
CA ASP A 256 -5.37 26.52 -1.81
C ASP A 256 -5.43 25.03 -1.47
N ASP A 257 -6.29 24.32 -2.20
CA ASP A 257 -6.49 22.88 -2.08
C ASP A 257 -5.25 22.07 -2.47
N ARG A 258 -4.43 22.57 -3.38
CA ARG A 258 -3.23 21.88 -3.86
C ARG A 258 -2.16 21.82 -2.77
N ILE A 259 -1.93 22.93 -2.08
CA ILE A 259 -0.95 22.99 -0.97
C ILE A 259 -1.44 22.12 0.19
N TRP A 260 -2.71 22.23 0.55
CA TRP A 260 -3.32 21.43 1.59
C TRP A 260 -3.21 19.94 1.31
N ALA A 261 -3.61 19.50 0.14
CA ALA A 261 -3.59 18.08 -0.25
C ALA A 261 -2.16 17.51 -0.26
N ARG A 262 -1.15 18.31 -0.66
CA ARG A 262 0.26 17.89 -0.60
C ARG A 262 0.72 17.66 0.84
N LYS A 263 0.32 18.52 1.79
CA LYS A 263 0.62 18.34 3.21
C LYS A 263 -0.08 17.11 3.78
N LEU A 264 -1.35 16.92 3.44
CA LEU A 264 -2.14 15.75 3.85
C LEU A 264 -1.52 14.44 3.35
N PHE A 265 -1.09 14.41 2.08
CA PHE A 265 -0.33 13.31 1.49
C PHE A 265 0.99 13.05 2.22
N GLY A 266 1.78 14.09 2.49
CA GLY A 266 3.05 13.93 3.22
C GLY A 266 2.82 13.34 4.61
N PHE A 267 1.79 13.80 5.32
CA PHE A 267 1.46 13.27 6.64
C PHE A 267 0.98 11.81 6.59
N SER A 268 0.27 11.40 5.54
CA SER A 268 -0.16 9.99 5.39
C SER A 268 1.02 9.01 5.36
N ILE A 269 2.14 9.41 4.77
CA ILE A 269 3.37 8.59 4.76
C ILE A 269 3.96 8.50 6.18
N ILE A 270 4.02 9.62 6.90
CA ILE A 270 4.47 9.64 8.31
C ILE A 270 3.56 8.73 9.16
N ALA A 271 2.25 8.85 8.98
CA ALA A 271 1.27 8.07 9.72
C ALA A 271 1.47 6.57 9.57
N ILE A 272 1.53 6.07 8.33
CA ILE A 272 1.66 4.62 8.11
C ILE A 272 3.04 4.09 8.50
N THR A 273 4.09 4.92 8.36
CA THR A 273 5.43 4.55 8.81
C THR A 273 5.48 4.45 10.33
N ALA A 274 4.92 5.42 11.05
CA ALA A 274 4.86 5.39 12.50
C ALA A 274 4.09 4.15 13.02
N LEU A 275 2.94 3.83 12.40
CA LEU A 275 2.18 2.63 12.75
C LEU A 275 2.95 1.35 12.46
N SER A 276 3.62 1.25 11.31
CA SER A 276 4.43 0.07 10.95
C SER A 276 5.60 -0.13 11.94
N VAL A 277 6.25 0.96 12.36
CA VAL A 277 7.29 0.90 13.41
C VAL A 277 6.69 0.45 14.74
N MET A 278 5.53 0.98 15.13
CA MET A 278 4.90 0.59 16.40
C MET A 278 4.41 -0.86 16.37
N MET A 279 3.90 -1.37 15.25
CA MET A 279 3.61 -2.81 15.05
C MET A 279 4.84 -3.68 15.26
N SER A 280 6.03 -3.17 14.88
CA SER A 280 7.28 -3.90 14.97
C SER A 280 7.85 -3.98 16.40
N VAL A 281 7.49 -3.05 17.29
CA VAL A 281 8.10 -2.93 18.64
C VAL A 281 7.12 -3.07 19.79
N ASP A 282 5.82 -3.01 19.56
CA ASP A 282 4.78 -3.05 20.59
C ASP A 282 3.69 -4.09 20.25
N PHE A 283 4.13 -5.31 19.98
CA PHE A 283 3.27 -6.47 19.76
C PHE A 283 2.85 -7.10 21.11
N MET A 284 1.68 -7.76 21.14
CA MET A 284 1.22 -8.49 22.31
C MET A 284 1.63 -9.96 22.20
N VAL A 285 2.24 -10.46 23.28
CA VAL A 285 2.49 -11.88 23.48
C VAL A 285 1.31 -12.40 24.33
N PRO A 286 0.56 -13.43 23.92
CA PRO A 286 -0.48 -14.02 24.76
C PRO A 286 0.15 -14.51 26.07
N ASP A 287 -0.37 -14.04 27.20
CA ASP A 287 0.04 -14.54 28.50
C ASP A 287 -0.25 -16.03 28.56
N SER A 288 0.74 -16.82 29.02
CA SER A 288 0.62 -18.28 29.21
C SER A 288 -0.55 -18.71 30.14
N HIS A 289 -1.08 -17.78 30.91
CA HIS A 289 -2.26 -17.99 31.78
C HIS A 289 -3.59 -17.95 31.02
N THR A 290 -3.67 -17.25 29.87
CA THR A 290 -4.89 -17.19 29.04
C THR A 290 -5.07 -18.46 28.21
N LEU A 291 -4.01 -19.15 27.86
CA LEU A 291 -4.06 -20.42 27.13
C LEU A 291 -4.62 -21.59 27.98
N LEU A 292 -4.47 -21.53 29.31
CA LEU A 292 -5.04 -22.53 30.20
C LEU A 292 -6.55 -22.32 30.47
N ALA A 293 -7.07 -21.10 30.29
CA ALA A 293 -8.50 -20.79 30.47
C ALA A 293 -9.35 -21.12 29.22
N ALA A 294 -8.75 -21.38 28.06
CA ALA A 294 -9.45 -21.76 26.84
C ALA A 294 -9.58 -23.28 26.63
N VAL A 295 -9.07 -24.09 27.58
CA VAL A 295 -9.09 -25.56 27.52
C VAL A 295 -10.09 -26.18 28.53
N TRP A 296 -10.87 -25.35 29.22
CA TRP A 296 -11.95 -25.80 30.13
C TRP A 296 -13.31 -25.32 29.69
#